data_439b721b450d494ea16c340f2d1dec74
#
_entry.id   439b721b450d494ea16c340f2d1dec74
#
_cell.length_a   1.000
_cell.length_b   1.000
_cell.length_c   1.000
_cell.angle_alpha   90.00
_cell.angle_beta   90.00
_cell.angle_gamma   90.00
#
_symmetry.space_group_name_H-M   'P 1'
#
loop_
_entity.id
_entity.type
_entity.pdbx_description
1 polymer ?
#
loop_
_entity_poly.entity_id
_entity_poly.type
_entity_poly.pdbx_seq_one_letter_code
_entity_poly.pdbx_strand_id
1 'polypeptide(L)'
;MNLKKSTLFTRLCAAGLAVLGFGCSSDEPNGLEPMYGTITGTFEIKGKVTTENGKNVPNAEVRVTIPELPSGVYPIAISKTEESGNYTLDGLGSFKQLKVVCIPEDSNLEADSTIVDMKHLNDDKDSGWYQGEDEATVDFKLKNKIKDQ
;
A
#
# COMPACT_ATOMS: atom_id res chain seq x y z
N MET A 1 64.95 17.87 -12.36
CA MET A 1 64.50 17.85 -13.77
C MET A 1 63.45 16.77 -13.98
N ASN A 2 62.16 17.03 -13.75
CA ASN A 2 61.07 16.09 -14.05
C ASN A 2 59.65 16.71 -14.03
N LEU A 3 59.53 18.04 -14.11
CA LEU A 3 58.24 18.72 -14.11
C LEU A 3 57.50 18.74 -15.48
N LYS A 4 58.19 18.45 -16.59
CA LYS A 4 57.60 18.54 -17.93
C LYS A 4 56.80 17.28 -18.36
N LYS A 5 57.03 16.14 -17.71
CA LYS A 5 56.28 14.89 -18.04
C LYS A 5 54.91 14.81 -17.37
N SER A 6 54.75 15.45 -16.23
CA SER A 6 53.49 15.46 -15.48
C SER A 6 52.38 16.27 -16.16
N THR A 7 52.74 17.42 -16.77
CA THR A 7 51.74 18.25 -17.47
C THR A 7 51.25 17.67 -18.78
N LEU A 8 52.08 16.86 -19.45
CA LEU A 8 51.68 16.20 -20.68
C LEU A 8 50.64 15.07 -20.37
N PHE A 9 50.90 14.29 -19.33
CA PHE A 9 50.00 13.22 -18.89
C PHE A 9 48.63 13.78 -18.42
N THR A 10 48.63 14.87 -17.67
CA THR A 10 47.41 15.52 -17.22
C THR A 10 46.55 16.06 -18.40
N ARG A 11 47.23 16.60 -19.42
CA ARG A 11 46.53 17.07 -20.64
C ARG A 11 46.00 15.94 -21.52
N LEU A 12 46.67 14.81 -21.57
CA LEU A 12 46.17 13.62 -22.29
C LEU A 12 44.97 13.00 -21.57
N CYS A 13 44.99 12.91 -20.24
CA CYS A 13 43.85 12.39 -19.48
C CYS A 13 42.63 13.30 -19.59
N ALA A 14 42.81 14.62 -19.58
CA ALA A 14 41.70 15.57 -19.77
C ALA A 14 41.09 15.50 -21.17
N ALA A 15 41.87 15.28 -22.21
CA ALA A 15 41.37 15.10 -23.57
C ALA A 15 40.63 13.74 -23.73
N GLY A 16 41.08 12.67 -23.07
CA GLY A 16 40.43 11.36 -23.08
C GLY A 16 39.05 11.37 -22.44
N LEU A 17 38.86 12.11 -21.39
CA LEU A 17 37.55 12.23 -20.72
C LEU A 17 36.51 13.01 -21.55
N ALA A 18 36.95 13.97 -22.37
CA ALA A 18 36.06 14.70 -23.26
C ALA A 18 35.52 13.86 -24.46
N VAL A 19 36.24 12.82 -24.86
CA VAL A 19 35.84 11.93 -25.96
C VAL A 19 34.89 10.82 -25.50
N LEU A 20 34.87 10.51 -24.18
CA LEU A 20 34.00 9.47 -23.64
C LEU A 20 32.55 9.95 -23.38
N GLY A 21 32.22 11.21 -23.72
CA GLY A 21 30.83 11.63 -23.87
C GLY A 21 29.97 11.56 -22.60
N PHE A 22 30.56 11.72 -21.40
CA PHE A 22 29.78 11.98 -20.18
C PHE A 22 29.39 13.44 -20.10
N GLY A 23 28.81 13.96 -21.17
CA GLY A 23 28.05 15.17 -21.16
C GLY A 23 26.63 14.84 -20.77
N CYS A 24 26.25 15.10 -19.55
CA CYS A 24 24.84 15.32 -19.25
C CYS A 24 24.41 16.58 -19.99
N SER A 25 23.97 16.43 -21.23
CA SER A 25 23.24 17.51 -21.91
C SER A 25 21.83 17.49 -21.35
N SER A 26 21.52 18.50 -20.55
CA SER A 26 20.19 18.82 -20.05
C SER A 26 19.32 19.48 -21.11
N ASP A 27 19.31 18.95 -22.33
CA ASP A 27 18.36 19.34 -23.36
C ASP A 27 17.44 18.16 -23.65
N GLU A 28 16.47 17.96 -22.77
CA GLU A 28 15.32 17.12 -23.00
C GLU A 28 14.15 17.97 -23.49
N PRO A 29 13.79 17.92 -24.79
CA PRO A 29 12.60 18.62 -25.29
C PRO A 29 11.31 17.81 -25.17
N ASN A 30 11.22 16.85 -24.30
CA ASN A 30 9.97 16.14 -24.04
C ASN A 30 9.90 15.74 -22.57
N GLY A 31 9.08 16.48 -21.84
CA GLY A 31 8.75 16.28 -20.42
C GLY A 31 8.29 14.89 -20.03
N LEU A 32 9.20 13.94 -20.08
CA LEU A 32 9.14 12.75 -19.26
C LEU A 32 9.82 13.12 -17.95
N GLU A 33 9.08 13.77 -17.08
CA GLU A 33 9.49 13.84 -15.68
C GLU A 33 9.78 12.42 -15.21
N PRO A 34 10.98 12.17 -14.64
CA PRO A 34 11.24 10.88 -14.07
C PRO A 34 10.22 10.64 -12.97
N MET A 35 9.24 9.78 -13.22
CA MET A 35 8.30 9.31 -12.22
C MET A 35 9.08 8.43 -11.22
N TYR A 36 9.84 9.08 -10.35
CA TYR A 36 10.46 8.43 -9.21
C TYR A 36 9.44 8.34 -8.08
N GLY A 37 8.83 7.18 -7.96
CA GLY A 37 8.01 6.78 -6.84
C GLY A 37 6.50 6.85 -7.11
N THR A 38 5.84 5.90 -6.54
CA THR A 38 4.39 5.85 -6.47
C THR A 38 3.96 6.77 -5.33
N ILE A 39 2.96 7.61 -5.56
CA ILE A 39 2.29 8.34 -4.47
C ILE A 39 1.83 7.30 -3.46
N THR A 40 2.28 7.42 -2.23
CA THR A 40 2.00 6.46 -1.17
C THR A 40 1.29 7.14 -0.01
N GLY A 41 0.25 6.50 0.49
CA GLY A 41 -0.36 6.81 1.76
C GLY A 41 -0.25 5.60 2.69
N THR A 42 -0.62 5.76 3.94
CA THR A 42 -0.82 4.68 4.89
C THR A 42 -2.29 4.58 5.26
N PHE A 43 -2.75 3.40 5.60
CA PHE A 43 -4.08 3.21 6.15
C PHE A 43 -4.02 2.34 7.40
N GLU A 44 -4.91 2.63 8.33
CA GLU A 44 -5.19 1.78 9.50
C GLU A 44 -6.69 1.51 9.57
N ILE A 45 -7.06 0.23 9.64
CA ILE A 45 -8.45 -0.21 9.79
C ILE A 45 -8.56 -1.00 11.08
N LYS A 46 -9.37 -0.53 12.00
CA LYS A 46 -9.67 -1.18 13.28
C LYS A 46 -11.11 -1.62 13.33
N GLY A 47 -11.41 -2.58 14.16
CA GLY A 47 -12.79 -2.96 14.39
C GLY A 47 -12.94 -4.17 15.30
N LYS A 48 -14.20 -4.57 15.44
CA LYS A 48 -14.56 -5.71 16.26
C LYS A 48 -15.47 -6.65 15.48
N VAL A 49 -15.22 -7.95 15.65
CA VAL A 49 -16.04 -9.00 15.08
C VAL A 49 -16.86 -9.66 16.18
N THR A 50 -18.17 -9.65 16.01
CA THR A 50 -19.14 -10.27 16.92
C THR A 50 -20.16 -11.09 16.15
N THR A 51 -20.81 -12.01 16.82
CA THR A 51 -22.02 -12.66 16.30
C THR A 51 -23.24 -11.73 16.46
N GLU A 52 -24.36 -12.05 15.82
CA GLU A 52 -25.62 -11.31 16.02
C GLU A 52 -26.06 -11.24 17.49
N ASN A 53 -25.71 -12.24 18.29
CA ASN A 53 -26.00 -12.29 19.72
C ASN A 53 -24.97 -11.51 20.58
N GLY A 54 -24.06 -10.78 19.97
CA GLY A 54 -23.04 -9.96 20.65
C GLY A 54 -21.87 -10.75 21.24
N LYS A 55 -21.72 -12.05 20.94
CA LYS A 55 -20.56 -12.85 21.36
C LYS A 55 -19.34 -12.49 20.48
N ASN A 56 -18.18 -12.30 21.11
CA ASN A 56 -16.94 -12.07 20.38
C ASN A 56 -16.57 -13.27 19.49
N VAL A 57 -16.01 -13.00 18.33
CA VAL A 57 -15.53 -14.03 17.39
C VAL A 57 -14.00 -13.96 17.32
N PRO A 58 -13.28 -14.82 18.05
CA PRO A 58 -11.83 -14.89 17.99
C PRO A 58 -11.37 -15.64 16.74
N ASN A 59 -10.09 -15.44 16.36
CA ASN A 59 -9.41 -16.11 15.25
C ASN A 59 -10.07 -15.94 13.89
N ALA A 60 -11.04 -15.01 13.73
CA ALA A 60 -11.56 -14.67 12.42
C ALA A 60 -10.48 -13.99 11.60
N GLU A 61 -10.26 -14.42 10.37
CA GLU A 61 -9.32 -13.78 9.47
C GLU A 61 -9.99 -12.57 8.82
N VAL A 62 -9.39 -11.39 9.00
CA VAL A 62 -9.82 -10.16 8.34
C VAL A 62 -8.79 -9.77 7.30
N ARG A 63 -9.25 -9.55 6.07
CA ARG A 63 -8.41 -9.23 4.91
C ARG A 63 -8.82 -7.90 4.30
N VAL A 64 -7.82 -7.17 3.78
CA VAL A 64 -8.06 -5.99 2.96
C VAL A 64 -7.68 -6.30 1.52
N THR A 65 -8.58 -5.99 0.60
CA THR A 65 -8.39 -6.15 -0.85
C THR A 65 -8.83 -4.89 -1.58
N ILE A 66 -8.41 -4.75 -2.83
CA ILE A 66 -8.88 -3.68 -3.72
C ILE A 66 -10.18 -4.17 -4.38
N PRO A 67 -11.30 -3.40 -4.29
CA PRO A 67 -12.61 -3.85 -4.82
C PRO A 67 -12.60 -4.17 -6.32
N GLU A 68 -11.80 -3.46 -7.09
CA GLU A 68 -11.75 -3.54 -8.55
C GLU A 68 -10.90 -4.71 -9.08
N LEU A 69 -10.14 -5.38 -8.20
CA LEU A 69 -9.31 -6.51 -8.62
C LEU A 69 -10.10 -7.82 -8.62
N PRO A 70 -9.80 -8.71 -9.58
CA PRO A 70 -10.42 -10.03 -9.64
C PRO A 70 -10.26 -10.82 -8.35
N SER A 71 -11.24 -11.64 -8.01
CA SER A 71 -11.15 -12.59 -6.89
C SER A 71 -9.93 -13.51 -7.09
N GLY A 72 -9.01 -13.51 -6.12
CA GLY A 72 -7.78 -14.33 -6.18
C GLY A 72 -6.49 -13.51 -6.18
N VAL A 73 -6.57 -12.19 -6.24
CA VAL A 73 -5.41 -11.33 -5.98
C VAL A 73 -5.08 -11.39 -4.49
N TYR A 74 -3.78 -11.39 -4.19
CA TYR A 74 -3.30 -11.40 -2.80
C TYR A 74 -3.86 -10.19 -2.04
N PRO A 75 -4.33 -10.39 -0.80
CA PRO A 75 -4.78 -9.30 0.04
C PRO A 75 -3.61 -8.36 0.36
N ILE A 76 -3.93 -7.07 0.50
CA ILE A 76 -2.93 -6.03 0.83
C ILE A 76 -2.50 -6.16 2.28
N ALA A 77 -3.44 -6.50 3.16
CA ALA A 77 -3.20 -6.73 4.58
C ALA A 77 -4.08 -7.87 5.09
N ILE A 78 -3.59 -8.60 6.07
CA ILE A 78 -4.31 -9.69 6.75
C ILE A 78 -4.04 -9.57 8.24
N SER A 79 -5.08 -9.75 9.04
CA SER A 79 -5.01 -9.86 10.50
C SER A 79 -5.97 -10.93 10.99
N LYS A 80 -5.80 -11.37 12.23
CA LYS A 80 -6.75 -12.24 12.93
C LYS A 80 -7.32 -11.52 14.13
N THR A 81 -8.60 -11.77 14.41
CA THR A 81 -9.22 -11.23 15.60
C THR A 81 -8.66 -11.88 16.86
N GLU A 82 -8.46 -11.06 17.89
CA GLU A 82 -8.08 -11.49 19.24
C GLU A 82 -9.26 -12.19 19.96
N GLU A 83 -9.04 -12.68 21.18
CA GLU A 83 -10.11 -13.25 22.01
C GLU A 83 -11.25 -12.26 22.31
N SER A 84 -10.92 -10.98 22.35
CA SER A 84 -11.87 -9.87 22.49
C SER A 84 -12.73 -9.63 21.25
N GLY A 85 -12.38 -10.26 20.11
CA GLY A 85 -12.94 -10.02 18.80
C GLY A 85 -12.36 -8.80 18.08
N ASN A 86 -11.45 -8.06 18.70
CA ASN A 86 -10.83 -6.87 18.09
C ASN A 86 -9.79 -7.28 17.05
N TYR A 87 -9.60 -6.42 16.06
CA TYR A 87 -8.55 -6.55 15.05
C TYR A 87 -8.02 -5.18 14.62
N THR A 88 -6.80 -5.18 14.09
CA THR A 88 -6.18 -4.02 13.46
C THR A 88 -5.50 -4.48 12.17
N LEU A 89 -5.68 -3.72 11.12
CA LEU A 89 -5.06 -3.89 9.80
C LEU A 89 -4.39 -2.58 9.41
N ASP A 90 -3.14 -2.66 9.02
CA ASP A 90 -2.37 -1.52 8.52
C ASP A 90 -1.70 -1.86 7.21
N GLY A 91 -1.46 -0.86 6.39
CA GLY A 91 -0.83 -1.07 5.11
C GLY A 91 -0.41 0.22 4.41
N LEU A 92 0.32 0.01 3.31
CA LEU A 92 0.82 1.07 2.44
C LEU A 92 0.08 1.02 1.10
N GLY A 93 -0.31 2.17 0.60
CA GLY A 93 -0.88 2.32 -0.74
C GLY A 93 -1.84 3.49 -0.85
N SER A 94 -2.02 3.96 -2.09
CA SER A 94 -2.98 5.00 -2.45
C SER A 94 -4.22 4.34 -3.05
N PHE A 95 -5.25 4.14 -2.25
CA PHE A 95 -6.48 3.50 -2.67
C PHE A 95 -7.67 4.42 -2.39
N LYS A 96 -8.55 4.60 -3.37
CA LYS A 96 -9.81 5.34 -3.17
C LYS A 96 -10.79 4.55 -2.31
N GLN A 97 -10.80 3.25 -2.49
CA GLN A 97 -11.69 2.32 -1.78
C GLN A 97 -10.93 1.05 -1.42
N LEU A 98 -11.21 0.53 -0.25
CA LEU A 98 -10.71 -0.76 0.21
C LEU A 98 -11.91 -1.67 0.55
N LYS A 99 -11.81 -2.94 0.18
CA LYS A 99 -12.78 -3.96 0.58
C LYS A 99 -12.20 -4.73 1.76
N VAL A 100 -12.90 -4.68 2.88
CA VAL A 100 -12.58 -5.45 4.09
C VAL A 100 -13.46 -6.69 4.11
N VAL A 101 -12.85 -7.86 4.23
CA VAL A 101 -13.53 -9.16 4.22
C VAL A 101 -13.21 -9.87 5.53
N CYS A 102 -14.24 -10.30 6.25
CA CYS A 102 -14.12 -11.08 7.47
C CYS A 102 -14.52 -12.54 7.20
N ILE A 103 -13.60 -13.46 7.50
CA ILE A 103 -13.78 -14.91 7.31
C ILE A 103 -13.64 -15.57 8.67
N PRO A 104 -14.74 -16.03 9.29
CA PRO A 104 -14.69 -16.71 10.58
C PRO A 104 -14.02 -18.09 10.46
N GLU A 105 -13.30 -18.49 11.50
CA GLU A 105 -12.80 -19.87 11.65
C GLU A 105 -13.96 -20.85 11.88
N ASP A 106 -14.98 -20.43 12.61
CA ASP A 106 -16.18 -21.22 12.83
C ASP A 106 -17.00 -21.40 11.55
N SER A 107 -17.06 -22.63 11.06
CA SER A 107 -17.76 -22.98 9.83
C SER A 107 -19.29 -22.74 9.88
N ASN A 108 -19.86 -22.54 11.08
CA ASN A 108 -21.27 -22.22 11.27
C ASN A 108 -21.59 -20.74 11.05
N LEU A 109 -20.58 -19.88 11.00
CA LEU A 109 -20.76 -18.46 10.74
C LEU A 109 -20.55 -18.15 9.24
N GLU A 110 -21.28 -17.17 8.74
CA GLU A 110 -21.12 -16.64 7.38
C GLU A 110 -19.99 -15.61 7.33
N ALA A 111 -19.22 -15.63 6.24
CA ALA A 111 -18.28 -14.56 5.97
C ALA A 111 -19.03 -13.28 5.56
N ASP A 112 -18.49 -12.13 5.92
CA ASP A 112 -19.07 -10.84 5.58
C ASP A 112 -18.02 -9.90 4.99
N SER A 113 -18.44 -8.87 4.27
CA SER A 113 -17.53 -7.90 3.69
C SER A 113 -18.17 -6.54 3.54
N THR A 114 -17.35 -5.50 3.66
CA THR A 114 -17.76 -4.11 3.46
C THR A 114 -16.74 -3.36 2.63
N ILE A 115 -17.16 -2.24 2.02
CA ILE A 115 -16.27 -1.33 1.29
C ILE A 115 -16.11 -0.08 2.14
N VAL A 116 -14.86 0.39 2.24
CA VAL A 116 -14.48 1.59 2.99
C VAL A 116 -13.90 2.61 2.02
N ASP A 117 -14.39 3.84 2.08
CA ASP A 117 -13.86 4.97 1.31
C ASP A 117 -12.67 5.58 2.06
N MET A 118 -11.54 5.74 1.38
CA MET A 118 -10.35 6.41 1.87
C MET A 118 -10.44 7.91 1.55
N LYS A 119 -10.43 8.74 2.58
CA LYS A 119 -10.77 10.18 2.47
C LYS A 119 -9.58 11.06 2.07
N HIS A 120 -8.41 10.81 2.63
CA HIS A 120 -7.23 11.66 2.43
C HIS A 120 -6.59 11.51 1.05
N LEU A 121 -6.71 10.34 0.45
CA LEU A 121 -6.16 10.05 -0.88
C LEU A 121 -6.96 10.70 -2.03
N ASN A 122 -8.03 11.41 -1.71
CA ASN A 122 -8.87 12.14 -2.66
C ASN A 122 -8.64 13.66 -2.66
N ASP A 123 -7.83 14.19 -1.74
CA ASP A 123 -7.50 15.60 -1.70
C ASP A 123 -6.28 15.89 -2.59
N ASP A 124 -6.53 16.29 -3.84
CA ASP A 124 -5.54 16.69 -4.85
C ASP A 124 -4.65 17.90 -4.45
N LYS A 125 -4.60 18.26 -3.17
CA LYS A 125 -4.03 19.54 -2.71
C LYS A 125 -2.57 19.48 -2.33
N ASP A 126 -1.99 18.31 -2.11
CA ASP A 126 -0.58 18.20 -1.76
C ASP A 126 0.18 17.36 -2.78
N SER A 127 0.97 18.03 -3.58
CA SER A 127 1.91 17.47 -4.56
C SER A 127 3.12 16.77 -3.92
N GLY A 128 2.94 16.15 -2.75
CA GLY A 128 3.96 15.39 -2.03
C GLY A 128 3.90 13.90 -2.35
N TRP A 129 5.00 13.21 -2.15
CA TRP A 129 5.12 11.75 -2.31
C TRP A 129 4.28 10.96 -1.31
N TYR A 130 4.00 11.54 -0.16
CA TYR A 130 3.20 10.96 0.91
C TYR A 130 1.89 11.73 1.05
N GLN A 131 0.77 11.04 0.88
CA GLN A 131 -0.57 11.61 0.89
C GLN A 131 -1.29 11.52 2.25
N GLY A 132 -0.56 11.15 3.29
CA GLY A 132 -1.12 11.10 4.63
C GLY A 132 -1.57 9.71 5.07
N GLU A 133 -2.28 9.67 6.17
CA GLU A 133 -2.78 8.47 6.82
C GLU A 133 -4.30 8.51 6.90
N ASP A 134 -4.95 7.42 6.49
CA ASP A 134 -6.38 7.23 6.62
C ASP A 134 -6.69 6.22 7.71
N GLU A 135 -7.62 6.56 8.58
CA GLU A 135 -8.14 5.67 9.61
C GLU A 135 -9.60 5.33 9.35
N ALA A 136 -9.96 4.06 9.51
CA ALA A 136 -11.34 3.61 9.43
C ALA A 136 -11.67 2.62 10.54
N THR A 137 -12.93 2.64 11.00
CA THR A 137 -13.45 1.65 11.94
C THR A 137 -14.50 0.80 11.24
N VAL A 138 -14.32 -0.52 11.26
CA VAL A 138 -15.20 -1.48 10.60
C VAL A 138 -15.55 -2.61 11.58
N ASP A 139 -16.79 -2.63 12.03
CA ASP A 139 -17.29 -3.68 12.89
C ASP A 139 -18.11 -4.70 12.08
N PHE A 140 -17.92 -5.98 12.34
CA PHE A 140 -18.67 -7.07 11.72
C PHE A 140 -19.62 -7.73 12.71
N LYS A 141 -20.86 -7.98 12.26
CA LYS A 141 -21.84 -8.80 12.98
C LYS A 141 -22.17 -10.02 12.14
N LEU A 142 -21.46 -11.12 12.41
CA LEU A 142 -21.58 -12.34 11.62
C LEU A 142 -22.86 -13.11 11.93
N LYS A 143 -23.50 -13.59 10.88
CA LYS A 143 -24.72 -14.41 10.94
C LYS A 143 -24.37 -15.89 11.00
N ASN A 144 -25.26 -16.66 11.61
CA ASN A 144 -25.17 -18.11 11.51
C ASN A 144 -25.61 -18.55 10.11
N LYS A 145 -24.91 -19.51 9.53
CA LYS A 145 -25.35 -20.17 8.30
C LYS A 145 -26.68 -20.88 8.55
N ILE A 146 -27.63 -20.65 7.67
CA ILE A 146 -28.86 -21.40 7.65
C ILE A 146 -28.49 -22.83 7.23
N LYS A 147 -28.69 -23.79 8.13
CA LYS A 147 -28.59 -25.20 7.74
C LYS A 147 -29.84 -25.52 6.93
N ASP A 148 -29.71 -25.62 5.61
CA ASP A 148 -30.73 -26.22 4.79
C ASP A 148 -30.93 -27.68 5.25
N GLN A 149 -32.13 -27.98 5.70
CA GLN A 149 -32.56 -29.32 6.09
C GLN A 149 -32.89 -30.13 4.86
#